data_65937400ce8b4d67a0d36fea09a3c5e8
#
_entry.id   65937400ce8b4d67a0d36fea09a3c5e8
#
_cell.length_a   1.000
_cell.length_b   1.000
_cell.length_c   1.000
_cell.angle_alpha   90.00
_cell.angle_beta   90.00
_cell.angle_gamma   90.00
#
_symmetry.space_group_name_H-M   'P 1'
#
loop_
_entity.id
_entity.type
_entity.pdbx_description
1 polymer ?
#
loop_
_entity_poly.entity_id
_entity_poly.type
_entity_poly.pdbx_seq_one_letter_code
_entity_poly.pdbx_strand_id
1 'polypeptide(L)'
;MHHRSYARPMPRYRRWFVPGGTYFFTANLARRDSSLLVDEIAALRAAYAEAAERQPFETIAICVLPNHLHCIWTLPEGDADFSGRWRRIKTGFSRRLPRESDPVPGRRAGERGIWQRRFWEHVITDADDLAAHIEYVHANPVKHRLVADIDDWPFSSWHRWRRSNLPGEVPG
;
A
#
# COMPACT_ATOMS: atom_id res chain seq x y z
N MET A 1 -4.80 18.77 -45.35
CA MET A 1 -3.80 18.11 -44.50
C MET A 1 -4.51 17.52 -43.29
N HIS A 2 -4.67 16.19 -43.27
CA HIS A 2 -5.42 15.50 -42.20
C HIS A 2 -4.43 15.07 -41.11
N HIS A 3 -4.50 15.68 -39.93
CA HIS A 3 -3.81 15.21 -38.74
C HIS A 3 -4.49 13.94 -38.26
N ARG A 4 -3.92 12.78 -38.51
CA ARG A 4 -4.26 11.52 -37.85
C ARG A 4 -3.72 11.56 -36.42
N SER A 5 -4.61 11.74 -35.46
CA SER A 5 -4.36 11.51 -34.04
C SER A 5 -4.11 10.02 -33.82
N TYR A 6 -2.85 9.64 -33.60
CA TYR A 6 -2.51 8.29 -33.11
C TYR A 6 -2.82 8.23 -31.62
N ALA A 7 -4.01 7.80 -31.27
CA ALA A 7 -4.31 7.37 -29.91
C ALA A 7 -3.42 6.15 -29.62
N ARG A 8 -2.39 6.32 -28.78
CA ARG A 8 -1.61 5.20 -28.23
C ARG A 8 -2.58 4.27 -27.52
N PRO A 9 -2.64 2.97 -27.86
CA PRO A 9 -3.45 2.02 -27.10
C PRO A 9 -2.92 2.02 -25.66
N MET A 10 -3.81 2.28 -24.69
CA MET A 10 -3.47 2.10 -23.29
C MET A 10 -3.04 0.65 -23.09
N PRO A 11 -1.87 0.39 -22.46
CA PRO A 11 -1.45 -0.97 -22.16
C PRO A 11 -2.58 -1.67 -21.40
N ARG A 12 -3.06 -2.80 -21.90
CA ARG A 12 -3.96 -3.68 -21.15
C ARG A 12 -3.15 -4.25 -20.01
N TYR A 13 -3.13 -3.56 -18.87
CA TYR A 13 -2.51 -4.04 -17.67
C TYR A 13 -3.22 -5.34 -17.23
N ARG A 14 -2.54 -6.46 -17.43
CA ARG A 14 -2.99 -7.78 -16.95
C ARG A 14 -2.42 -8.00 -15.56
N ARG A 15 -3.28 -8.19 -14.59
CA ARG A 15 -2.87 -8.65 -13.27
C ARG A 15 -2.33 -10.07 -13.34
N TRP A 16 -1.19 -10.26 -12.72
CA TRP A 16 -0.60 -11.58 -12.57
C TRP A 16 -1.04 -12.16 -11.23
N PHE A 17 -1.81 -13.24 -11.28
CA PHE A 17 -2.26 -13.95 -10.10
C PHE A 17 -1.40 -15.19 -9.93
N VAL A 18 -0.44 -15.13 -9.01
CA VAL A 18 0.46 -16.22 -8.64
C VAL A 18 0.01 -16.76 -7.28
N PRO A 19 -0.57 -17.98 -7.22
CA PRO A 19 -0.98 -18.57 -5.96
C PRO A 19 0.21 -18.68 -4.98
N GLY A 20 0.03 -18.23 -3.74
CA GLY A 20 1.12 -18.19 -2.75
C GLY A 20 2.21 -17.15 -3.04
N GLY A 21 2.02 -16.31 -4.05
CA GLY A 21 3.03 -15.34 -4.49
C GLY A 21 3.28 -14.22 -3.51
N THR A 22 4.47 -13.63 -3.64
CA THR A 22 4.84 -12.39 -2.96
C THR A 22 4.63 -11.21 -3.89
N TYR A 23 4.02 -10.14 -3.36
CA TYR A 23 3.65 -8.97 -4.14
C TYR A 23 4.03 -7.70 -3.43
N PHE A 24 4.52 -6.73 -4.19
CA PHE A 24 4.59 -5.34 -3.76
C PHE A 24 3.33 -4.61 -4.23
N PHE A 25 2.83 -3.70 -3.39
CA PHE A 25 1.64 -2.91 -3.68
C PHE A 25 1.85 -1.43 -3.40
N THR A 26 1.14 -0.60 -4.20
CA THR A 26 0.92 0.82 -3.90
C THR A 26 -0.57 1.10 -3.92
N ALA A 27 -1.11 1.58 -2.80
CA ALA A 27 -2.50 1.99 -2.69
C ALA A 27 -2.59 3.49 -2.34
N ASN A 28 -3.34 4.25 -3.15
CA ASN A 28 -3.40 5.70 -3.06
C ASN A 28 -4.79 6.18 -2.62
N LEU A 29 -4.81 7.27 -1.86
CA LEU A 29 -6.01 8.07 -1.69
C LEU A 29 -6.38 8.78 -3.00
N ALA A 30 -7.64 9.15 -3.12
CA ALA A 30 -8.13 9.87 -4.29
C ALA A 30 -7.58 11.31 -4.34
N ARG A 31 -7.44 11.95 -3.18
CA ARG A 31 -6.85 13.28 -3.03
C ARG A 31 -5.36 13.15 -2.75
N ARG A 32 -4.56 13.75 -3.63
CA ARG A 32 -3.09 13.69 -3.53
C ARG A 32 -2.51 14.59 -2.44
N ASP A 33 -3.25 15.62 -2.05
CA ASP A 33 -2.90 16.59 -0.99
C ASP A 33 -3.41 16.17 0.40
N SER A 34 -3.94 14.96 0.54
CA SER A 34 -4.50 14.45 1.79
C SER A 34 -3.42 13.89 2.71
N SER A 35 -3.56 14.09 4.01
CA SER A 35 -2.78 13.45 5.08
C SER A 35 -3.56 12.33 5.81
N LEU A 36 -4.73 11.99 5.30
CA LEU A 36 -5.73 11.19 5.99
C LEU A 36 -5.22 9.82 6.49
N LEU A 37 -4.26 9.18 5.79
CA LEU A 37 -3.74 7.88 6.22
C LEU A 37 -2.92 7.96 7.50
N VAL A 38 -2.21 9.06 7.73
CA VAL A 38 -1.45 9.29 8.97
C VAL A 38 -2.31 9.94 10.04
N ASP A 39 -3.21 10.85 9.68
CA ASP A 39 -4.14 11.47 10.62
C ASP A 39 -5.06 10.42 11.24
N GLU A 40 -5.50 9.44 10.47
CA GLU A 40 -6.41 8.37 10.88
C GLU A 40 -5.70 7.01 10.92
N ILE A 41 -4.43 6.99 11.33
CA ILE A 41 -3.60 5.77 11.34
C ILE A 41 -4.19 4.64 12.20
N ALA A 42 -4.88 4.97 13.29
CA ALA A 42 -5.55 3.98 14.14
C ALA A 42 -6.67 3.26 13.37
N ALA A 43 -7.48 4.00 12.61
CA ALA A 43 -8.53 3.43 11.77
C ALA A 43 -7.96 2.55 10.65
N LEU A 44 -6.83 2.95 10.06
CA LEU A 44 -6.15 2.15 9.04
C LEU A 44 -5.59 0.85 9.63
N ARG A 45 -4.92 0.92 10.78
CA ARG A 45 -4.38 -0.25 11.48
C ARG A 45 -5.48 -1.24 11.83
N ALA A 46 -6.62 -0.76 12.36
CA ALA A 46 -7.76 -1.61 12.70
C ALA A 46 -8.37 -2.29 11.46
N ALA A 47 -8.53 -1.55 10.36
CA ALA A 47 -9.04 -2.12 9.10
C ALA A 47 -8.08 -3.15 8.49
N TYR A 48 -6.78 -2.91 8.59
CA TYR A 48 -5.74 -3.82 8.12
C TYR A 48 -5.70 -5.11 8.94
N ALA A 49 -5.73 -5.01 10.25
CA ALA A 49 -5.77 -6.16 11.16
C ALA A 49 -7.01 -7.01 10.93
N GLU A 50 -8.20 -6.41 10.86
CA GLU A 50 -9.44 -7.13 10.56
C GLU A 50 -9.39 -7.87 9.20
N ALA A 51 -8.79 -7.25 8.20
CA ALA A 51 -8.63 -7.90 6.90
C ALA A 51 -7.67 -9.10 6.97
N ALA A 52 -6.57 -8.99 7.74
CA ALA A 52 -5.60 -10.06 7.93
C ALA A 52 -6.18 -11.23 8.76
N GLU A 53 -7.03 -10.95 9.75
CA GLU A 53 -7.75 -11.99 10.51
C GLU A 53 -8.72 -12.78 9.64
N ARG A 54 -9.49 -12.08 8.79
CA ARG A 54 -10.52 -12.70 7.95
C ARG A 54 -9.96 -13.42 6.72
N GLN A 55 -8.86 -12.93 6.18
CA GLN A 55 -8.20 -13.45 5.01
C GLN A 55 -6.68 -13.29 5.17
N PRO A 56 -6.01 -14.27 5.82
CA PRO A 56 -4.61 -14.17 6.23
C PRO A 56 -3.65 -13.86 5.07
N PHE A 57 -2.61 -13.10 5.38
CA PHE A 57 -1.44 -12.83 4.55
C PHE A 57 -0.28 -12.39 5.44
N GLU A 58 0.93 -12.65 4.99
CA GLU A 58 2.12 -12.19 5.68
C GLU A 58 2.51 -10.80 5.17
N THR A 59 2.78 -9.87 6.08
CA THR A 59 3.31 -8.54 5.75
C THR A 59 4.82 -8.52 5.96
N ILE A 60 5.57 -8.57 4.86
CA ILE A 60 7.03 -8.49 4.84
C ILE A 60 7.49 -7.08 5.22
N ALA A 61 6.96 -6.09 4.51
CA ALA A 61 7.25 -4.68 4.73
C ALA A 61 6.01 -3.82 4.49
N ILE A 62 5.91 -2.70 5.21
CA ILE A 62 4.87 -1.68 5.01
C ILE A 62 5.40 -0.31 5.39
N CYS A 63 5.04 0.71 4.61
CA CYS A 63 5.22 2.12 4.93
C CYS A 63 3.96 2.89 4.56
N VAL A 64 3.39 3.58 5.55
CA VAL A 64 2.22 4.44 5.36
C VAL A 64 2.70 5.88 5.26
N LEU A 65 2.38 6.52 4.12
CA LEU A 65 2.63 7.94 3.87
C LEU A 65 1.30 8.71 3.96
N PRO A 66 1.31 10.03 3.99
CA PRO A 66 0.10 10.82 4.22
C PRO A 66 -1.09 10.44 3.30
N ASN A 67 -0.83 10.22 2.01
CA ASN A 67 -1.86 10.03 0.97
C ASN A 67 -1.77 8.69 0.22
N HIS A 68 -0.80 7.85 0.54
CA HIS A 68 -0.64 6.52 -0.04
C HIS A 68 0.14 5.61 0.89
N LEU A 69 0.15 4.33 0.58
CA LEU A 69 0.97 3.37 1.29
C LEU A 69 1.61 2.38 0.32
N HIS A 70 2.77 1.88 0.72
CA HIS A 70 3.45 0.77 0.08
C HIS A 70 3.51 -0.41 1.03
N CYS A 71 3.31 -1.61 0.51
CA CYS A 71 3.51 -2.83 1.31
C CYS A 71 3.95 -4.00 0.42
N ILE A 72 4.55 -4.98 1.07
CA ILE A 72 4.90 -6.27 0.47
C ILE A 72 4.18 -7.35 1.26
N TRP A 73 3.39 -8.17 0.55
CA TRP A 73 2.67 -9.30 1.12
C TRP A 73 3.10 -10.61 0.48
N THR A 74 3.21 -11.66 1.31
CA THR A 74 3.18 -13.04 0.83
C THR A 74 1.80 -13.63 1.12
N LEU A 75 1.17 -14.21 0.12
CA LEU A 75 -0.13 -14.84 0.25
C LEU A 75 0.03 -16.31 0.67
N PRO A 76 -0.99 -16.91 1.33
CA PRO A 76 -0.99 -18.32 1.64
C PRO A 76 -0.88 -19.19 0.39
N GLU A 77 -0.34 -20.38 0.54
CA GLU A 77 -0.25 -21.36 -0.53
C GLU A 77 -1.63 -21.58 -1.19
N GLY A 78 -1.66 -21.57 -2.50
CA GLY A 78 -2.87 -21.73 -3.30
C GLY A 78 -3.78 -20.50 -3.41
N ASP A 79 -3.52 -19.44 -2.63
CA ASP A 79 -4.32 -18.20 -2.63
C ASP A 79 -3.67 -17.11 -3.49
N ALA A 80 -4.47 -16.43 -4.30
CA ALA A 80 -4.07 -15.29 -5.11
C ALA A 80 -5.03 -14.09 -4.99
N ASP A 81 -5.98 -14.11 -4.02
CA ASP A 81 -6.98 -13.05 -3.86
C ASP A 81 -6.47 -11.85 -3.05
N PHE A 82 -5.44 -11.18 -3.54
CA PHE A 82 -5.03 -9.87 -2.98
C PHE A 82 -6.09 -8.78 -3.20
N SER A 83 -6.91 -8.90 -4.23
CA SER A 83 -7.95 -7.92 -4.55
C SER A 83 -9.06 -7.89 -3.50
N GLY A 84 -9.46 -9.05 -2.98
CA GLY A 84 -10.41 -9.19 -1.88
C GLY A 84 -9.89 -8.54 -0.60
N ARG A 85 -8.60 -8.77 -0.28
CA ARG A 85 -7.90 -8.16 0.86
C ARG A 85 -7.88 -6.64 0.77
N TRP A 86 -7.48 -6.09 -0.37
CA TRP A 86 -7.51 -4.64 -0.60
C TRP A 86 -8.91 -4.05 -0.47
N ARG A 87 -9.94 -4.73 -0.98
CA ARG A 87 -11.33 -4.29 -0.83
C ARG A 87 -11.73 -4.21 0.64
N ARG A 88 -11.38 -5.22 1.45
CA ARG A 88 -11.66 -5.24 2.89
C ARG A 88 -10.97 -4.10 3.61
N ILE A 89 -9.66 -3.90 3.39
CA ILE A 89 -8.88 -2.82 3.99
C ILE A 89 -9.47 -1.46 3.64
N LYS A 90 -9.66 -1.18 2.35
CA LYS A 90 -10.20 0.09 1.88
C LYS A 90 -11.60 0.38 2.42
N THR A 91 -12.48 -0.62 2.40
CA THR A 91 -13.84 -0.49 2.92
C THR A 91 -13.84 -0.35 4.44
N GLY A 92 -13.06 -1.15 5.14
CA GLY A 92 -12.93 -1.10 6.60
C GLY A 92 -12.42 0.24 7.09
N PHE A 93 -11.39 0.79 6.45
CA PHE A 93 -10.88 2.12 6.71
C PHE A 93 -11.96 3.18 6.47
N SER A 94 -12.56 3.19 5.28
CA SER A 94 -13.55 4.19 4.90
C SER A 94 -14.76 4.21 5.84
N ARG A 95 -15.19 3.04 6.37
CA ARG A 95 -16.32 2.94 7.31
C ARG A 95 -16.01 3.53 8.68
N ARG A 96 -14.74 3.54 9.09
CA ARG A 96 -14.29 4.06 10.38
C ARG A 96 -14.14 5.57 10.39
N LEU A 97 -14.11 6.20 9.24
CA LEU A 97 -13.96 7.65 9.13
C LEU A 97 -15.31 8.37 9.32
N PRO A 98 -15.31 9.59 9.88
CA PRO A 98 -16.47 10.46 9.90
C PRO A 98 -17.06 10.67 8.49
N ARG A 99 -18.38 10.89 8.39
CA ARG A 99 -19.05 11.06 7.09
C ARG A 99 -18.77 12.39 6.39
N GLU A 100 -18.15 13.32 7.07
CA GLU A 100 -17.79 14.66 6.60
C GLU A 100 -16.66 14.69 5.57
N SER A 101 -16.03 13.54 5.29
CA SER A 101 -15.10 13.41 4.17
C SER A 101 -15.90 13.49 2.87
N ASP A 102 -15.99 14.67 2.28
CA ASP A 102 -16.81 14.96 1.10
C ASP A 102 -16.52 13.99 -0.06
N PRO A 103 -17.56 13.45 -0.69
CA PRO A 103 -17.39 12.64 -1.88
C PRO A 103 -16.77 13.48 -3.00
N VAL A 104 -15.72 12.96 -3.62
CA VAL A 104 -15.14 13.58 -4.82
C VAL A 104 -16.18 13.53 -5.94
N PRO A 105 -16.51 14.66 -6.60
CA PRO A 105 -17.46 14.70 -7.69
C PRO A 105 -17.16 13.64 -8.77
N GLY A 106 -18.22 13.07 -9.37
CA GLY A 106 -18.10 12.09 -10.47
C GLY A 106 -17.91 10.63 -10.04
N ARG A 107 -18.10 10.30 -8.76
CA ARG A 107 -18.04 8.92 -8.26
C ARG A 107 -19.39 8.20 -8.32
N ARG A 108 -19.33 6.85 -8.37
CA ARG A 108 -20.54 6.03 -8.37
C ARG A 108 -21.27 6.11 -7.03
N ALA A 109 -22.59 5.96 -7.07
CA ALA A 109 -23.41 5.90 -5.86
C ALA A 109 -22.86 4.82 -4.89
N GLY A 110 -22.75 5.16 -3.60
CA GLY A 110 -22.22 4.29 -2.55
C GLY A 110 -20.69 4.32 -2.35
N GLU A 111 -19.92 4.96 -3.22
CA GLU A 111 -18.49 5.16 -3.02
C GLU A 111 -18.22 6.46 -2.27
N ARG A 112 -17.49 6.40 -1.15
CA ARG A 112 -17.10 7.59 -0.36
C ARG A 112 -15.98 8.41 -1.03
N GLY A 113 -15.38 7.93 -2.09
CA GLY A 113 -14.34 8.66 -2.82
C GLY A 113 -13.01 8.84 -2.10
N ILE A 114 -12.76 8.12 -1.02
CA ILE A 114 -11.54 8.24 -0.21
C ILE A 114 -10.33 7.66 -0.93
N TRP A 115 -10.50 6.52 -1.56
CA TRP A 115 -9.43 5.79 -2.25
C TRP A 115 -9.52 5.93 -3.77
N GLN A 116 -8.36 5.88 -4.43
CA GLN A 116 -8.34 5.51 -5.85
C GLN A 116 -8.89 4.08 -5.99
N ARG A 117 -9.65 3.84 -7.06
CA ARG A 117 -10.26 2.52 -7.30
C ARG A 117 -9.22 1.44 -7.46
N ARG A 118 -8.21 1.71 -8.30
CA ARG A 118 -7.12 0.80 -8.58
C ARG A 118 -6.01 1.01 -7.56
N PHE A 119 -5.28 -0.04 -7.29
CA PHE A 119 -3.97 -0.05 -6.68
C PHE A 119 -3.00 -0.60 -7.72
N TRP A 120 -1.73 -0.31 -7.55
CA TRP A 120 -0.68 -0.90 -8.37
C TRP A 120 -0.10 -2.11 -7.65
N GLU A 121 0.22 -3.17 -8.40
CA GLU A 121 0.87 -4.37 -7.89
C GLU A 121 2.04 -4.79 -8.80
N HIS A 122 3.06 -5.39 -8.18
CA HIS A 122 4.17 -6.03 -8.83
C HIS A 122 4.42 -7.38 -8.16
N VAL A 123 4.55 -8.45 -8.95
CA VAL A 123 4.92 -9.78 -8.45
C VAL A 123 6.41 -9.78 -8.19
N ILE A 124 6.82 -10.12 -6.98
CA ILE A 124 8.22 -10.30 -6.64
C ILE A 124 8.70 -11.61 -7.24
N THR A 125 9.78 -11.57 -8.02
CA THR A 125 10.24 -12.69 -8.84
C THR A 125 11.40 -13.47 -8.21
N ASP A 126 12.23 -12.80 -7.41
CA ASP A 126 13.42 -13.39 -6.78
C ASP A 126 13.86 -12.61 -5.53
N ALA A 127 14.95 -13.04 -4.90
CA ALA A 127 15.47 -12.43 -3.69
C ALA A 127 16.00 -11.00 -3.88
N ASP A 128 16.59 -10.71 -5.02
CA ASP A 128 17.12 -9.37 -5.33
C ASP A 128 15.99 -8.38 -5.56
N ASP A 129 14.94 -8.79 -6.27
CA ASP A 129 13.72 -8.02 -6.46
C ASP A 129 13.02 -7.74 -5.11
N LEU A 130 12.95 -8.74 -4.23
CA LEU A 130 12.42 -8.58 -2.87
C LEU A 130 13.23 -7.56 -2.07
N ALA A 131 14.57 -7.70 -2.05
CA ALA A 131 15.44 -6.81 -1.30
C ALA A 131 15.33 -5.36 -1.78
N ALA A 132 15.32 -5.13 -3.09
CA ALA A 132 15.15 -3.81 -3.69
C ALA A 132 13.79 -3.17 -3.31
N HIS A 133 12.71 -3.96 -3.27
CA HIS A 133 11.40 -3.45 -2.89
C HIS A 133 11.28 -3.21 -1.37
N ILE A 134 11.91 -4.00 -0.50
CA ILE A 134 11.98 -3.72 0.94
C ILE A 134 12.69 -2.39 1.19
N GLU A 135 13.85 -2.19 0.57
CA GLU A 135 14.59 -0.93 0.65
C GLU A 135 13.72 0.24 0.15
N TYR A 136 13.10 0.09 -1.01
CA TYR A 136 12.21 1.09 -1.58
C TYR A 136 11.06 1.45 -0.62
N VAL A 137 10.39 0.47 0.00
CA VAL A 137 9.31 0.69 0.96
C VAL A 137 9.80 1.51 2.15
N HIS A 138 10.93 1.14 2.73
CA HIS A 138 11.45 1.80 3.93
C HIS A 138 12.04 3.19 3.66
N ALA A 139 12.67 3.41 2.50
CA ALA A 139 13.26 4.69 2.13
C ALA A 139 12.25 5.76 1.68
N ASN A 140 10.99 5.37 1.46
CA ASN A 140 9.97 6.28 0.90
C ASN A 140 9.75 7.57 1.69
N PRO A 141 9.72 7.61 3.04
CA PRO A 141 9.53 8.85 3.78
C PRO A 141 10.63 9.87 3.52
N VAL A 142 11.88 9.42 3.41
CA VAL A 142 13.03 10.28 3.07
C VAL A 142 12.95 10.73 1.61
N LYS A 143 12.63 9.83 0.69
CA LYS A 143 12.42 10.13 -0.72
C LYS A 143 11.34 11.20 -0.95
N HIS A 144 10.28 11.16 -0.16
CA HIS A 144 9.20 12.14 -0.17
C HIS A 144 9.49 13.39 0.69
N ARG A 145 10.68 13.50 1.30
CA ARG A 145 11.12 14.61 2.14
C ARG A 145 10.19 14.87 3.34
N LEU A 146 9.59 13.81 3.87
CA LEU A 146 8.77 13.88 5.07
C LEU A 146 9.63 13.89 6.34
N VAL A 147 10.78 13.22 6.27
CA VAL A 147 11.81 13.17 7.31
C VAL A 147 13.19 13.20 6.67
N ALA A 148 14.21 13.56 7.44
CA ALA A 148 15.60 13.52 6.99
C ALA A 148 16.21 12.11 7.14
N ASP A 149 15.79 11.37 8.17
CA ASP A 149 16.23 10.02 8.46
C ASP A 149 15.05 9.04 8.46
N ILE A 150 15.29 7.83 7.97
CA ILE A 150 14.32 6.74 7.91
C ILE A 150 13.85 6.33 9.32
N ASP A 151 14.71 6.47 10.34
CA ASP A 151 14.40 6.17 11.74
C ASP A 151 13.36 7.13 12.32
N ASP A 152 13.21 8.32 11.76
CA ASP A 152 12.28 9.35 12.25
C ASP A 152 10.82 9.11 11.78
N TRP A 153 10.58 8.11 10.89
CA TRP A 153 9.23 7.86 10.38
C TRP A 153 8.50 6.76 11.14
N PRO A 154 7.47 7.10 11.98
CA PRO A 154 6.84 6.14 12.89
C PRO A 154 5.84 5.19 12.21
N PHE A 155 5.46 5.46 10.95
CA PHE A 155 4.42 4.71 10.22
C PHE A 155 5.02 3.72 9.22
N SER A 156 6.13 3.07 9.62
CA SER A 156 6.86 2.11 8.82
C SER A 156 7.17 0.83 9.61
N SER A 157 7.28 -0.28 8.91
CA SER A 157 7.82 -1.53 9.45
C SER A 157 9.35 -1.50 9.63
N TRP A 158 10.03 -0.43 9.24
CA TRP A 158 11.48 -0.26 9.34
C TRP A 158 12.02 -0.60 10.73
N HIS A 159 11.42 -0.06 11.81
CA HIS A 159 11.88 -0.30 13.18
C HIS A 159 11.84 -1.77 13.60
N ARG A 160 10.86 -2.54 13.12
CA ARG A 160 10.78 -3.99 13.34
C ARG A 160 11.84 -4.71 12.50
N TRP A 161 11.94 -4.35 11.22
CA TRP A 161 12.88 -4.96 10.29
C TRP A 161 14.33 -4.74 10.73
N ARG A 162 14.68 -3.52 11.14
CA ARG A 162 16.00 -3.16 11.67
C ARG A 162 16.39 -4.04 12.86
N ARG A 163 15.50 -4.22 13.85
CA ARG A 163 15.77 -5.07 15.02
C ARG A 163 16.01 -6.53 14.67
N SER A 164 15.39 -7.03 13.59
CA SER A 164 15.51 -8.44 13.19
C SER A 164 16.67 -8.71 12.25
N ASN A 165 17.18 -7.71 11.54
CA ASN A 165 18.12 -7.91 10.42
C ASN A 165 19.46 -7.15 10.57
N LEU A 166 19.53 -6.17 11.47
CA LEU A 166 20.81 -5.55 11.79
C LEU A 166 21.36 -6.13 13.10
N PRO A 167 22.68 -6.40 13.18
CA PRO A 167 23.30 -6.83 14.43
C PRO A 167 23.02 -5.76 15.48
N GLY A 168 22.46 -6.17 16.61
CA GLY A 168 22.25 -5.28 17.75
C GLY A 168 23.57 -4.66 18.16
N GLU A 169 23.57 -3.35 18.44
CA GLU A 169 24.63 -2.76 19.26
C GLU A 169 24.67 -3.56 20.55
N VAL A 170 25.76 -4.27 20.79
CA VAL A 170 26.01 -4.92 22.06
C VAL A 170 26.09 -3.80 23.09
N PRO A 171 25.20 -3.74 24.11
CA PRO A 171 25.35 -2.73 25.15
C PRO A 171 26.69 -2.95 25.84
N GLY A 172 27.58 -1.94 25.73
CA GLY A 172 28.85 -1.87 26.44
C GLY A 172 28.65 -1.62 27.93
#